data_05323f836d32ec77b69af32585c7e3dd
#
_entry.id   05323f836d32ec77b69af32585c7e3dd
#
_cell.length_a   1.000
_cell.length_b   1.000
_cell.length_c   1.000
_cell.angle_alpha   90.00
_cell.angle_beta   90.00
_cell.angle_gamma   90.00
#
_symmetry.space_group_name_H-M   'P 1'
#
loop_
_entity.id
_entity.type
_entity.pdbx_description
1 polymer ?
#
loop_
_entity_poly.entity_id
_entity_poly.type
_entity_poly.pdbx_seq_one_letter_code
_entity_poly.pdbx_strand_id
1 'polypeptide(L)'
;TGGALDISVYPIVQAWGFTTGSYQVPDEETIQSLLPLVDYTQIQYDAATGVVTLPEGMEIDLGSVAKGYAGQLAAQMLREHGVQSALLNLGGNVQTVGTKPDGSPWQIGIKDPQGEDAMMVLSVEDQAVVTSGGYERYFEQDGQTYWHIMDPSTGHPADSGLLSVTIVGKQGIICDGLSTSLFVLSLIHISEPTRPLY
;
A
#
# COMPACT_ATOMS: atom_id res chain seq x y z
N THR A 1 -6.93 10.65 -2.17
CA THR A 1 -5.95 10.49 -1.08
C THR A 1 -5.32 11.83 -0.64
N GLY A 2 -5.50 12.90 -1.43
CA GLY A 2 -4.92 14.21 -1.12
C GLY A 2 -3.37 14.23 -1.10
N GLY A 3 -2.74 13.31 -1.82
CA GLY A 3 -1.27 13.17 -1.85
C GLY A 3 -0.69 12.17 -0.85
N ALA A 4 -1.50 11.59 0.06
CA ALA A 4 -1.01 10.58 1.01
C ALA A 4 -0.52 9.29 0.32
N LEU A 5 -0.98 9.02 -0.89
CA LEU A 5 -0.39 8.03 -1.80
C LEU A 5 0.17 8.79 -2.99
N ASP A 6 1.47 8.75 -3.15
CA ASP A 6 2.18 9.32 -4.30
C ASP A 6 3.14 8.28 -4.88
N ILE A 7 2.89 7.84 -6.10
CA ILE A 7 3.72 6.84 -6.76
C ILE A 7 5.10 7.37 -7.20
N SER A 8 5.29 8.69 -7.21
CA SER A 8 6.59 9.32 -7.50
C SER A 8 7.54 9.37 -6.30
N VAL A 9 7.14 8.74 -5.18
CA VAL A 9 7.95 8.66 -3.94
C VAL A 9 9.22 7.78 -4.08
N TYR A 10 9.40 7.11 -5.23
CA TYR A 10 10.50 6.14 -5.44
C TYR A 10 11.90 6.68 -5.11
N PRO A 11 12.32 7.92 -5.51
CA PRO A 11 13.65 8.44 -5.16
C PRO A 11 13.89 8.51 -3.64
N ILE A 12 12.85 8.82 -2.87
CA ILE A 12 12.89 8.79 -1.40
C ILE A 12 13.08 7.35 -0.90
N VAL A 13 12.24 6.41 -1.35
CA VAL A 13 12.33 4.99 -0.94
C VAL A 13 13.70 4.41 -1.26
N GLN A 14 14.31 4.83 -2.37
CA GLN A 14 15.66 4.44 -2.79
C GLN A 14 16.73 5.04 -1.86
N ALA A 15 16.63 6.32 -1.51
CA ALA A 15 17.57 6.98 -0.60
C ALA A 15 17.62 6.32 0.78
N TRP A 16 16.48 5.83 1.29
CA TRP A 16 16.37 5.04 2.51
C TRP A 16 16.89 3.59 2.35
N GLY A 17 17.22 3.15 1.13
CA GLY A 17 17.78 1.83 0.83
C GLY A 17 16.76 0.68 0.75
N PHE A 18 15.45 0.96 0.77
CA PHE A 18 14.42 -0.08 0.72
C PHE A 18 14.34 -0.82 -0.61
N THR A 19 14.84 -0.23 -1.70
CA THR A 19 14.88 -0.86 -3.03
C THR A 19 16.11 -1.73 -3.23
N THR A 20 17.21 -1.41 -2.56
CA THR A 20 18.51 -2.09 -2.72
C THR A 20 18.82 -3.08 -1.60
N GLY A 21 18.15 -2.97 -0.46
CA GLY A 21 18.47 -3.68 0.78
C GLY A 21 19.66 -3.11 1.53
N SER A 22 20.24 -2.01 1.05
CA SER A 22 21.32 -1.26 1.73
C SER A 22 20.70 -0.15 2.57
N TYR A 23 20.08 -0.53 3.67
CA TYR A 23 19.35 0.37 4.55
C TYR A 23 20.23 1.44 5.16
N GLN A 24 19.74 2.68 5.18
CA GLN A 24 20.41 3.83 5.79
C GLN A 24 19.36 4.93 6.12
N VAL A 25 19.71 5.78 7.08
CA VAL A 25 18.97 7.02 7.31
C VAL A 25 19.63 8.11 6.47
N PRO A 26 18.97 8.66 5.42
CA PRO A 26 19.52 9.74 4.62
C PRO A 26 19.68 11.00 5.48
N ASP A 27 20.63 11.86 5.14
CA ASP A 27 20.67 13.20 5.74
C ASP A 27 19.53 14.08 5.22
N GLU A 28 19.21 15.12 5.99
CA GLU A 28 18.08 16.00 5.68
C GLU A 28 18.29 16.76 4.37
N GLU A 29 19.53 17.11 4.01
CA GLU A 29 19.85 17.77 2.74
C GLU A 29 19.51 16.88 1.54
N THR A 30 19.82 15.60 1.63
CA THR A 30 19.45 14.58 0.63
C THR A 30 17.93 14.51 0.50
N ILE A 31 17.18 14.38 1.61
CA ILE A 31 15.71 14.31 1.59
C ILE A 31 15.13 15.55 0.93
N GLN A 32 15.54 16.74 1.38
CA GLN A 32 15.05 18.03 0.85
C GLN A 32 15.36 18.22 -0.65
N SER A 33 16.46 17.64 -1.13
CA SER A 33 16.81 17.70 -2.57
C SER A 33 15.91 16.79 -3.42
N LEU A 34 15.38 15.70 -2.86
CA LEU A 34 14.54 14.71 -3.55
C LEU A 34 13.05 15.04 -3.47
N LEU A 35 12.58 15.71 -2.41
CA LEU A 35 11.16 16.05 -2.24
C LEU A 35 10.53 16.77 -3.45
N PRO A 36 11.21 17.69 -4.17
CA PRO A 36 10.63 18.29 -5.38
C PRO A 36 10.33 17.32 -6.53
N LEU A 37 10.87 16.10 -6.48
CA LEU A 37 10.60 15.03 -7.46
C LEU A 37 9.35 14.21 -7.08
N VAL A 38 8.78 14.44 -5.88
CA VAL A 38 7.61 13.72 -5.37
C VAL A 38 6.37 14.55 -5.58
N ASP A 39 5.77 14.41 -6.77
CA ASP A 39 4.54 15.10 -7.14
C ASP A 39 3.85 14.36 -8.31
N TYR A 40 2.93 13.45 -7.97
CA TYR A 40 2.19 12.68 -8.97
C TYR A 40 1.41 13.54 -9.96
N THR A 41 1.12 14.80 -9.64
CA THR A 41 0.36 15.70 -10.54
C THR A 41 1.15 16.09 -11.79
N GLN A 42 2.47 15.93 -11.76
CA GLN A 42 3.36 16.18 -12.89
C GLN A 42 3.48 14.98 -13.85
N ILE A 43 2.98 13.79 -13.43
CA ILE A 43 2.96 12.61 -14.29
C ILE A 43 1.93 12.81 -15.39
N GLN A 44 2.36 12.71 -16.64
CA GLN A 44 1.47 12.80 -17.79
C GLN A 44 1.18 11.40 -18.33
N TYR A 45 -0.11 11.11 -18.55
CA TYR A 45 -0.55 9.86 -19.14
C TYR A 45 -1.43 10.11 -20.36
N ASP A 46 -0.97 9.62 -21.51
CA ASP A 46 -1.76 9.62 -22.73
C ASP A 46 -2.52 8.29 -22.86
N ALA A 47 -3.81 8.33 -22.58
CA ALA A 47 -4.67 7.14 -22.65
C ALA A 47 -4.85 6.58 -24.07
N ALA A 48 -4.62 7.37 -25.12
CA ALA A 48 -4.76 6.91 -26.50
C ALA A 48 -3.56 6.07 -26.96
N THR A 49 -2.37 6.41 -26.46
CA THR A 49 -1.12 5.74 -26.83
C THR A 49 -0.57 4.84 -25.72
N GLY A 50 -1.07 4.99 -24.49
CA GLY A 50 -0.54 4.33 -23.29
C GLY A 50 0.81 4.87 -22.82
N VAL A 51 1.24 6.02 -23.34
CA VAL A 51 2.53 6.62 -22.98
C VAL A 51 2.43 7.35 -21.65
N VAL A 52 3.39 7.07 -20.75
CA VAL A 52 3.62 7.80 -19.51
C VAL A 52 4.85 8.68 -19.69
N THR A 53 4.75 9.97 -19.37
CA THR A 53 5.86 10.91 -19.39
C THR A 53 6.11 11.44 -17.98
N LEU A 54 7.35 11.35 -17.53
CA LEU A 54 7.81 11.83 -16.23
C LEU A 54 8.72 13.05 -16.43
N PRO A 55 8.70 14.04 -15.51
CA PRO A 55 9.74 15.07 -15.43
C PRO A 55 11.14 14.46 -15.24
N GLU A 56 12.16 15.23 -15.61
CA GLU A 56 13.55 14.82 -15.42
C GLU A 56 13.85 14.53 -13.94
N GLY A 57 14.45 13.37 -13.67
CA GLY A 57 14.80 12.90 -12.32
C GLY A 57 13.64 12.29 -11.55
N MET A 58 12.39 12.41 -12.00
CA MET A 58 11.26 11.73 -11.39
C MET A 58 11.29 10.23 -11.71
N GLU A 59 11.06 9.41 -10.70
CA GLU A 59 10.90 7.97 -10.83
C GLU A 59 9.64 7.52 -10.11
N ILE A 60 9.04 6.40 -10.51
CA ILE A 60 7.78 5.92 -9.92
C ILE A 60 7.91 4.51 -9.35
N ASP A 61 7.18 4.26 -8.26
CA ASP A 61 6.99 2.94 -7.65
C ASP A 61 5.50 2.58 -7.59
N LEU A 62 5.15 1.42 -8.13
CA LEU A 62 3.79 0.90 -8.12
C LEU A 62 3.57 -0.14 -7.02
N GLY A 63 4.53 -0.33 -6.11
CA GLY A 63 4.49 -1.33 -5.04
C GLY A 63 3.26 -1.24 -4.14
N SER A 64 2.71 -0.04 -3.98
CA SER A 64 1.50 0.23 -3.18
C SER A 64 0.18 -0.16 -3.85
N VAL A 65 0.20 -0.58 -5.13
CA VAL A 65 -1.02 -0.94 -5.88
C VAL A 65 -0.85 -2.21 -6.73
N ALA A 66 0.38 -2.62 -6.99
CA ALA A 66 0.67 -3.69 -7.94
C ALA A 66 0.16 -5.06 -7.48
N LYS A 67 0.25 -5.39 -6.19
CA LYS A 67 -0.25 -6.66 -5.67
C LYS A 67 -1.78 -6.72 -5.71
N GLY A 68 -2.44 -5.63 -5.33
CA GLY A 68 -3.89 -5.51 -5.41
C GLY A 68 -4.40 -5.64 -6.85
N TYR A 69 -3.73 -4.99 -7.79
CA TYR A 69 -4.04 -5.11 -9.21
C TYR A 69 -3.84 -6.52 -9.74
N ALA A 70 -2.70 -7.16 -9.45
CA ALA A 70 -2.41 -8.52 -9.89
C ALA A 70 -3.40 -9.55 -9.32
N GLY A 71 -3.72 -9.44 -8.02
CA GLY A 71 -4.71 -10.29 -7.37
C GLY A 71 -6.10 -10.13 -7.96
N GLN A 72 -6.51 -8.89 -8.23
CA GLN A 72 -7.80 -8.57 -8.87
C GLN A 72 -7.89 -9.17 -10.28
N LEU A 73 -6.86 -8.98 -11.12
CA LEU A 73 -6.83 -9.56 -12.47
C LEU A 73 -6.83 -11.09 -12.43
N ALA A 74 -6.03 -11.70 -11.55
CA ALA A 74 -5.99 -13.15 -11.42
C ALA A 74 -7.36 -13.71 -10.97
N ALA A 75 -8.02 -13.07 -10.02
CA ALA A 75 -9.37 -13.45 -9.59
C ALA A 75 -10.40 -13.31 -10.72
N GLN A 76 -10.29 -12.25 -11.53
CA GLN A 76 -11.14 -12.07 -12.72
C GLN A 76 -10.90 -13.18 -13.74
N MET A 77 -9.66 -13.48 -14.08
CA MET A 77 -9.32 -14.57 -15.01
C MET A 77 -9.84 -15.92 -14.51
N LEU A 78 -9.73 -16.22 -13.22
CA LEU A 78 -10.26 -17.46 -12.65
C LEU A 78 -11.78 -17.55 -12.84
N ARG A 79 -12.54 -16.47 -12.59
CA ARG A 79 -14.00 -16.42 -12.80
C ARG A 79 -14.36 -16.64 -14.28
N GLU A 80 -13.65 -15.99 -15.19
CA GLU A 80 -13.85 -16.13 -16.64
C GLU A 80 -13.60 -17.56 -17.14
N HIS A 81 -12.74 -18.32 -16.44
CA HIS A 81 -12.50 -19.74 -16.71
C HIS A 81 -13.36 -20.69 -15.86
N GLY A 82 -14.43 -20.18 -15.24
CA GLY A 82 -15.42 -21.00 -14.55
C GLY A 82 -15.04 -21.42 -13.12
N VAL A 83 -13.95 -20.89 -12.56
CA VAL A 83 -13.59 -21.14 -11.16
C VAL A 83 -14.54 -20.38 -10.24
N GLN A 84 -15.23 -21.12 -9.37
CA GLN A 84 -16.22 -20.56 -8.44
C GLN A 84 -15.71 -20.44 -7.00
N SER A 85 -14.56 -21.03 -6.69
CA SER A 85 -13.99 -21.06 -5.35
C SER A 85 -12.46 -20.98 -5.45
N ALA A 86 -11.88 -19.87 -5.02
CA ALA A 86 -10.43 -19.69 -4.94
C ALA A 86 -10.03 -18.66 -3.89
N LEU A 87 -8.82 -18.85 -3.35
CA LEU A 87 -8.14 -17.88 -2.50
C LEU A 87 -6.76 -17.64 -3.07
N LEU A 88 -6.47 -16.39 -3.38
CA LEU A 88 -5.17 -15.90 -3.83
C LEU A 88 -4.53 -15.16 -2.66
N ASN A 89 -3.26 -15.46 -2.36
CA ASN A 89 -2.49 -14.74 -1.36
C ASN A 89 -1.15 -14.31 -1.97
N LEU A 90 -1.00 -13.02 -2.20
CA LEU A 90 0.19 -12.39 -2.78
C LEU A 90 0.96 -11.63 -1.70
N GLY A 91 1.62 -12.38 -0.80
CA GLY A 91 2.40 -11.77 0.29
C GLY A 91 1.54 -10.92 1.22
N GLY A 92 0.41 -11.46 1.71
CA GLY A 92 -0.50 -10.77 2.62
C GLY A 92 -1.61 -9.95 1.93
N ASN A 93 -1.50 -9.73 0.61
CA ASN A 93 -2.59 -9.18 -0.19
C ASN A 93 -3.48 -10.35 -0.62
N VAL A 94 -4.64 -10.50 0.00
CA VAL A 94 -5.57 -11.62 -0.20
C VAL A 94 -6.70 -11.21 -1.13
N GLN A 95 -7.03 -12.06 -2.10
CA GLN A 95 -8.20 -11.92 -2.95
C GLN A 95 -8.99 -13.22 -2.95
N THR A 96 -10.31 -13.17 -2.73
CA THR A 96 -11.19 -14.34 -2.76
C THR A 96 -12.05 -14.35 -4.02
N VAL A 97 -12.38 -15.57 -4.47
CA VAL A 97 -13.38 -15.84 -5.52
C VAL A 97 -14.44 -16.72 -4.89
N GLY A 98 -15.70 -16.24 -4.88
CA GLY A 98 -16.82 -16.94 -4.27
C GLY A 98 -16.61 -17.36 -2.82
N THR A 99 -17.26 -18.43 -2.44
CA THR A 99 -17.15 -19.11 -1.15
C THR A 99 -16.18 -20.28 -1.19
N LYS A 100 -15.91 -20.91 -0.04
CA LYS A 100 -15.27 -22.23 0.00
C LYS A 100 -16.14 -23.29 -0.71
N PRO A 101 -15.57 -24.46 -1.09
CA PRO A 101 -16.33 -25.52 -1.74
C PRO A 101 -17.53 -26.06 -0.95
N ASP A 102 -17.53 -25.90 0.37
CA ASP A 102 -18.63 -26.27 1.26
C ASP A 102 -19.73 -25.19 1.38
N GLY A 103 -19.59 -24.09 0.64
CA GLY A 103 -20.51 -22.94 0.67
C GLY A 103 -20.30 -21.96 1.81
N SER A 104 -19.34 -22.20 2.72
CA SER A 104 -19.03 -21.27 3.79
C SER A 104 -18.11 -20.12 3.30
N PRO A 105 -18.16 -18.93 3.94
CA PRO A 105 -17.27 -17.84 3.58
C PRO A 105 -15.82 -18.16 3.91
N TRP A 106 -14.91 -17.52 3.19
CA TRP A 106 -13.48 -17.58 3.46
C TRP A 106 -13.18 -16.91 4.81
N GLN A 107 -12.30 -17.55 5.60
CA GLN A 107 -11.87 -17.03 6.89
C GLN A 107 -10.43 -16.49 6.73
N ILE A 108 -10.28 -15.17 6.84
CA ILE A 108 -8.99 -14.48 6.65
C ILE A 108 -8.52 -13.95 7.99
N GLY A 109 -7.40 -14.48 8.49
CA GLY A 109 -6.75 -13.99 9.69
C GLY A 109 -6.03 -12.67 9.43
N ILE A 110 -6.29 -11.67 10.26
CA ILE A 110 -5.53 -10.41 10.29
C ILE A 110 -4.48 -10.52 11.36
N LYS A 111 -3.21 -10.41 10.95
CA LYS A 111 -2.05 -10.53 11.85
C LYS A 111 -2.07 -9.43 12.91
N ASP A 112 -1.76 -9.80 14.15
CA ASP A 112 -1.44 -8.83 15.18
C ASP A 112 -0.08 -8.18 14.87
N PRO A 113 -0.01 -6.84 14.69
CA PRO A 113 1.26 -6.16 14.43
C PRO A 113 2.26 -6.26 15.60
N GLN A 114 1.80 -6.60 16.79
CA GLN A 114 2.62 -6.73 18.01
C GLN A 114 2.78 -8.19 18.46
N GLY A 115 2.22 -9.16 17.74
CA GLY A 115 2.23 -10.57 18.09
C GLY A 115 2.46 -11.48 16.89
N GLU A 116 2.48 -12.79 17.17
CA GLU A 116 2.62 -13.83 16.14
C GLU A 116 1.26 -14.34 15.63
N ASP A 117 0.22 -14.19 16.42
CA ASP A 117 -1.12 -14.71 16.16
C ASP A 117 -1.98 -13.73 15.34
N ALA A 118 -3.15 -14.21 14.92
CA ALA A 118 -4.16 -13.35 14.32
C ALA A 118 -4.94 -12.60 15.43
N MET A 119 -4.99 -11.27 15.34
CA MET A 119 -5.79 -10.47 16.27
C MET A 119 -7.30 -10.57 16.00
N MET A 120 -7.68 -10.92 14.77
CA MET A 120 -9.06 -11.14 14.37
C MET A 120 -9.14 -12.03 13.14
N VAL A 121 -10.35 -12.56 12.88
CA VAL A 121 -10.67 -13.33 11.68
C VAL A 121 -11.85 -12.68 10.98
N LEU A 122 -11.70 -12.40 9.70
CA LEU A 122 -12.74 -11.84 8.84
C LEU A 122 -13.38 -12.95 8.02
N SER A 123 -14.73 -12.93 7.95
CA SER A 123 -15.51 -13.80 7.05
C SER A 123 -15.81 -13.02 5.78
N VAL A 124 -15.27 -13.45 4.63
CA VAL A 124 -15.36 -12.70 3.36
C VAL A 124 -15.76 -13.62 2.20
N GLU A 125 -16.41 -13.01 1.19
CA GLU A 125 -16.80 -13.64 -0.06
C GLU A 125 -16.63 -12.63 -1.19
N ASP A 126 -15.97 -13.02 -2.29
CA ASP A 126 -15.68 -12.16 -3.45
C ASP A 126 -15.08 -10.80 -3.07
N GLN A 127 -14.13 -10.80 -2.14
CA GLN A 127 -13.49 -9.58 -1.63
C GLN A 127 -11.98 -9.69 -1.62
N ALA A 128 -11.34 -8.55 -1.71
CA ALA A 128 -9.94 -8.35 -1.36
C ALA A 128 -9.84 -8.02 0.14
N VAL A 129 -8.81 -8.52 0.79
CA VAL A 129 -8.39 -8.15 2.14
C VAL A 129 -6.92 -7.78 2.04
N VAL A 130 -6.61 -6.51 2.21
CA VAL A 130 -5.27 -5.97 1.99
C VAL A 130 -4.81 -5.21 3.21
N THR A 131 -3.63 -5.56 3.71
CA THR A 131 -3.04 -4.93 4.88
C THR A 131 -1.73 -4.23 4.50
N SER A 132 -1.60 -2.97 4.89
CA SER A 132 -0.34 -2.24 4.94
C SER A 132 0.11 -2.12 6.39
N GLY A 133 1.38 -2.44 6.66
CA GLY A 133 1.94 -2.38 8.01
C GLY A 133 3.45 -2.12 7.99
N GLY A 134 3.91 -1.35 8.97
CA GLY A 134 5.33 -1.01 9.10
C GLY A 134 6.21 -2.23 9.34
N TYR A 135 5.68 -3.26 9.97
CA TYR A 135 6.38 -4.51 10.32
C TYR A 135 6.71 -5.43 9.12
N GLU A 136 6.17 -5.15 7.93
CA GLU A 136 6.44 -5.96 6.73
C GLU A 136 7.87 -5.77 6.19
N ARG A 137 8.33 -4.52 6.16
CA ARG A 137 9.68 -4.16 5.70
C ARG A 137 10.18 -2.96 6.49
N TYR A 138 11.16 -3.19 7.36
CA TYR A 138 11.75 -2.16 8.23
C TYR A 138 13.22 -2.48 8.51
N PHE A 139 13.90 -1.50 9.05
CA PHE A 139 15.22 -1.67 9.67
C PHE A 139 15.29 -0.86 10.97
N GLU A 140 16.27 -1.18 11.79
CA GLU A 140 16.53 -0.46 13.04
C GLU A 140 17.90 0.19 12.99
N GLN A 141 17.98 1.45 13.39
CA GLN A 141 19.21 2.20 13.54
C GLN A 141 19.11 3.13 14.74
N ASP A 142 20.13 3.15 15.59
CA ASP A 142 20.23 3.98 16.79
C ASP A 142 19.02 3.87 17.74
N GLY A 143 18.42 2.67 17.82
CA GLY A 143 17.24 2.39 18.67
C GLY A 143 15.92 2.89 18.10
N GLN A 144 15.90 3.36 16.87
CA GLN A 144 14.69 3.77 16.16
C GLN A 144 14.38 2.82 15.00
N THR A 145 13.10 2.54 14.78
CA THR A 145 12.62 1.69 13.70
C THR A 145 12.17 2.57 12.53
N TYR A 146 12.60 2.19 11.32
CA TYR A 146 12.26 2.86 10.08
C TYR A 146 11.63 1.85 9.12
N TRP A 147 10.43 2.12 8.62
CA TRP A 147 9.71 1.26 7.67
C TRP A 147 9.61 1.87 6.28
N HIS A 148 9.28 1.03 5.31
CA HIS A 148 9.27 1.39 3.89
C HIS A 148 8.10 2.27 3.44
N ILE A 149 7.07 2.46 4.29
CA ILE A 149 5.92 3.29 3.96
C ILE A 149 6.30 4.74 4.29
N MET A 150 6.58 5.50 3.25
CA MET A 150 7.02 6.89 3.36
C MET A 150 5.84 7.86 3.32
N ASP A 151 5.93 8.93 4.08
CA ASP A 151 5.09 10.10 3.90
C ASP A 151 5.63 10.94 2.74
N PRO A 152 4.91 11.08 1.62
CA PRO A 152 5.38 11.82 0.46
C PRO A 152 5.62 13.31 0.73
N SER A 153 4.98 13.86 1.76
CA SER A 153 5.10 15.28 2.12
C SER A 153 6.37 15.61 2.89
N THR A 154 6.93 14.63 3.58
CA THR A 154 8.12 14.82 4.44
C THR A 154 9.35 14.07 3.96
N GLY A 155 9.16 13.01 3.17
CA GLY A 155 10.24 12.10 2.76
C GLY A 155 10.75 11.18 3.87
N HIS A 156 10.06 11.13 5.01
CA HIS A 156 10.36 10.23 6.12
C HIS A 156 9.36 9.07 6.19
N PRO A 157 9.68 7.97 6.89
CA PRO A 157 8.69 6.95 7.24
C PRO A 157 7.47 7.57 7.90
N ALA A 158 6.27 7.19 7.46
CA ALA A 158 5.02 7.73 7.97
C ALA A 158 4.89 7.48 9.48
N ASP A 159 4.64 8.52 10.26
CA ASP A 159 4.45 8.47 11.71
C ASP A 159 3.01 8.92 12.06
N SER A 160 2.05 8.10 11.71
CA SER A 160 0.62 8.35 11.93
C SER A 160 0.09 7.78 13.25
N GLY A 161 0.93 7.08 14.01
CA GLY A 161 0.55 6.32 15.20
C GLY A 161 -0.16 4.99 14.88
N LEU A 162 -0.27 4.61 13.59
CA LEU A 162 -0.85 3.33 13.16
C LEU A 162 0.25 2.29 12.96
N LEU A 163 0.02 1.07 13.43
CA LEU A 163 0.92 -0.08 13.21
C LEU A 163 0.54 -0.85 11.94
N SER A 164 -0.75 -0.92 11.63
CA SER A 164 -1.26 -1.52 10.41
C SER A 164 -2.63 -0.98 10.04
N VAL A 165 -2.97 -1.07 8.75
CA VAL A 165 -4.29 -0.74 8.20
C VAL A 165 -4.72 -1.87 7.29
N THR A 166 -5.91 -2.43 7.54
CA THR A 166 -6.52 -3.45 6.70
C THR A 166 -7.76 -2.90 6.01
N ILE A 167 -7.80 -3.02 4.69
CA ILE A 167 -8.95 -2.63 3.87
C ILE A 167 -9.60 -3.89 3.30
N VAL A 168 -10.93 -3.93 3.40
CA VAL A 168 -11.76 -4.97 2.81
C VAL A 168 -12.65 -4.36 1.73
N GLY A 169 -12.64 -4.92 0.54
CA GLY A 169 -13.43 -4.39 -0.57
C GLY A 169 -13.41 -5.27 -1.81
N LYS A 170 -14.16 -4.87 -2.83
CA LYS A 170 -14.28 -5.67 -4.07
C LYS A 170 -13.12 -5.49 -5.05
N GLN A 171 -12.47 -4.33 -5.02
CA GLN A 171 -11.40 -3.97 -5.96
C GLN A 171 -10.05 -4.01 -5.26
N GLY A 172 -9.25 -5.03 -5.56
CA GLY A 172 -7.95 -5.26 -4.94
C GLY A 172 -7.01 -4.07 -5.09
N ILE A 173 -6.96 -3.44 -6.27
CA ILE A 173 -6.13 -2.26 -6.50
C ILE A 173 -6.52 -1.08 -5.60
N ILE A 174 -7.82 -0.86 -5.40
CA ILE A 174 -8.32 0.21 -4.52
C ILE A 174 -8.01 -0.11 -3.05
N CYS A 175 -8.19 -1.37 -2.63
CA CYS A 175 -7.85 -1.79 -1.28
C CYS A 175 -6.37 -1.61 -0.99
N ASP A 176 -5.49 -1.95 -1.94
CA ASP A 176 -4.03 -1.82 -1.82
C ASP A 176 -3.63 -0.34 -1.66
N GLY A 177 -4.07 0.53 -2.59
CA GLY A 177 -3.81 1.96 -2.52
C GLY A 177 -4.38 2.64 -1.28
N LEU A 178 -5.59 2.25 -0.85
CA LEU A 178 -6.21 2.81 0.37
C LEU A 178 -5.51 2.36 1.64
N SER A 179 -5.06 1.10 1.74
CA SER A 179 -4.35 0.63 2.94
C SER A 179 -3.06 1.41 3.17
N THR A 180 -2.30 1.70 2.11
CA THR A 180 -1.11 2.56 2.17
C THR A 180 -1.45 4.02 2.47
N SER A 181 -2.45 4.57 1.77
CA SER A 181 -2.88 5.96 2.00
C SER A 181 -3.30 6.22 3.45
N LEU A 182 -4.11 5.33 4.00
CA LEU A 182 -4.63 5.47 5.36
C LEU A 182 -3.56 5.18 6.42
N PHE A 183 -2.53 4.39 6.08
CA PHE A 183 -1.37 4.22 6.94
C PHE A 183 -0.55 5.51 7.07
N VAL A 184 -0.43 6.29 5.99
CA VAL A 184 0.23 7.61 6.00
C VAL A 184 -0.61 8.64 6.74
N LEU A 185 -1.93 8.63 6.53
CA LEU A 185 -2.86 9.52 7.20
C LEU A 185 -3.06 9.10 8.67
N SER A 186 -3.22 10.08 9.57
CA SER A 186 -3.56 9.78 10.97
C SER A 186 -5.05 9.41 11.12
N LEU A 187 -5.41 8.78 12.26
CA LEU A 187 -6.82 8.48 12.60
C LEU A 187 -7.73 9.72 12.57
N ILE A 188 -7.20 10.90 12.87
CA ILE A 188 -7.96 12.17 12.79
C ILE A 188 -8.43 12.42 11.36
N HIS A 189 -7.57 12.19 10.37
CA HIS A 189 -7.92 12.38 8.96
C HIS A 189 -8.92 11.33 8.45
N ILE A 190 -8.94 10.15 9.07
CA ILE A 190 -9.86 9.06 8.72
C ILE A 190 -11.23 9.28 9.34
N SER A 191 -11.28 9.72 10.61
CA SER A 191 -12.53 9.85 11.38
C SER A 191 -13.26 11.16 11.16
N GLU A 192 -12.59 12.23 10.71
CA GLU A 192 -13.16 13.56 10.48
C GLU A 192 -12.90 14.09 9.05
N PRO A 193 -13.29 13.36 7.98
CA PRO A 193 -12.99 13.75 6.60
C PRO A 193 -13.72 15.02 6.13
N THR A 194 -14.58 15.61 6.96
CA THR A 194 -15.48 16.72 6.59
C THR A 194 -15.26 18.03 7.36
N ARG A 195 -14.23 18.12 8.22
CA ARG A 195 -13.91 19.44 8.79
C ARG A 195 -13.09 20.24 7.79
N PRO A 196 -13.64 21.32 7.21
CA PRO A 196 -12.84 22.24 6.43
C PRO A 196 -11.79 22.85 7.36
N LEU A 197 -10.53 22.81 6.93
CA LEU A 197 -9.47 23.60 7.55
C LEU A 197 -9.80 25.07 7.25
N TYR A 198 -10.29 25.78 8.24
CA TYR A 198 -10.43 27.24 8.20
C TYR A 198 -9.11 27.88 8.64
#